data_e2fbf45c43ffd32c943a4d3d7fc49786
#
_entry.id   e2fbf45c43ffd32c943a4d3d7fc49786
#
_cell.length_a   1.000
_cell.length_b   1.000
_cell.length_c   1.000
_cell.angle_alpha   90.00
_cell.angle_beta   90.00
_cell.angle_gamma   90.00
#
_symmetry.space_group_name_H-M   'P 1'
#
loop_
_entity.id
_entity.type
_entity.pdbx_description
1 polymer ?
#
loop_
_entity_poly.entity_id
_entity_poly.type
_entity_poly.pdbx_seq_one_letter_code
_entity_poly.pdbx_strand_id
1 'polypeptide(L)'
;LYKGKEFNIKNKFYFSTGQWSLASEAKKLGPFELSLDKFDMQYNNDLLELGIKGTVKLIEGIDLSASAGLTIQAKLSGVSNVAKDFDFSKIDFSYQSTRFDEASFNSSFAGMKLSGSLTASNDKKYGKGYKGKLEFVMPGDLFTAKAEGGYYELSDYRWGYFLASVGSSTGIQIPPVAITEISAGFYFNCIRKSATTVEPQKG
;
A
#
# COMPACT_ATOMS: atom_id res chain seq x y z
N LEU A 1 22.11 -0.68 0.54
CA LEU A 1 22.49 -0.35 1.94
C LEU A 1 21.62 -1.18 2.88
N TYR A 2 22.23 -2.08 3.63
CA TYR A 2 21.58 -2.93 4.61
C TYR A 2 21.24 -2.12 5.88
N LYS A 3 19.97 -2.16 6.27
CA LYS A 3 19.49 -1.67 7.57
C LYS A 3 18.69 -2.79 8.25
N GLY A 4 19.33 -3.58 9.09
CA GLY A 4 18.66 -4.69 9.72
C GLY A 4 19.12 -5.00 11.14
N LYS A 5 18.32 -5.79 11.83
CA LYS A 5 18.66 -6.35 13.15
C LYS A 5 19.16 -7.76 12.97
N GLU A 6 20.24 -8.11 13.65
CA GLU A 6 20.71 -9.49 13.73
C GLU A 6 19.77 -10.30 14.65
N PHE A 7 19.36 -11.47 14.19
CA PHE A 7 18.61 -12.43 14.99
C PHE A 7 19.50 -13.55 15.44
N ASN A 8 19.58 -13.73 16.75
CA ASN A 8 20.24 -14.88 17.33
C ASN A 8 19.21 -16.02 17.46
N ILE A 9 19.25 -16.99 16.58
CA ILE A 9 18.54 -18.23 16.77
C ILE A 9 19.37 -19.05 17.78
N LYS A 10 18.74 -19.55 18.82
CA LYS A 10 19.30 -20.18 20.04
C LYS A 10 20.47 -21.17 19.89
N ASN A 11 20.95 -21.45 18.68
CA ASN A 11 22.07 -22.36 18.40
C ASN A 11 23.04 -21.86 17.34
N LYS A 12 23.39 -20.58 17.31
CA LYS A 12 24.51 -20.03 16.53
C LYS A 12 24.25 -19.69 15.06
N PHE A 13 23.02 -19.63 14.58
CA PHE A 13 22.71 -19.05 13.28
C PHE A 13 22.23 -17.62 13.44
N TYR A 14 22.82 -16.72 12.66
CA TYR A 14 22.40 -15.36 12.54
C TYR A 14 21.70 -15.19 11.19
N PHE A 15 20.38 -14.98 11.18
CA PHE A 15 19.72 -14.44 10.03
C PHE A 15 19.64 -12.93 10.22
N SER A 16 20.14 -12.23 9.25
CA SER A 16 20.02 -10.79 9.19
C SER A 16 18.73 -10.46 8.48
N THR A 17 17.77 -9.87 9.19
CA THR A 17 16.55 -9.36 8.59
C THR A 17 16.63 -7.86 8.44
N GLY A 18 16.22 -7.33 7.31
CA GLY A 18 16.28 -5.91 7.05
C GLY A 18 15.64 -5.53 5.73
N GLN A 19 15.51 -4.24 5.53
CA GLN A 19 15.16 -3.69 4.25
C GLN A 19 16.39 -3.68 3.34
N TRP A 20 16.31 -4.46 2.29
CA TRP A 20 17.28 -4.45 1.22
C TRP A 20 16.75 -3.54 0.13
N SER A 21 17.27 -2.33 0.00
CA SER A 21 17.07 -1.60 -1.23
C SER A 21 18.03 -2.17 -2.27
N LEU A 22 17.53 -3.02 -3.10
CA LEU A 22 18.20 -3.34 -4.33
C LEU A 22 18.09 -2.09 -5.21
N ALA A 23 19.19 -1.38 -5.42
CA ALA A 23 19.27 -0.45 -6.53
C ALA A 23 19.21 -1.30 -7.81
N SER A 24 18.02 -1.63 -8.25
CA SER A 24 17.85 -2.23 -9.55
C SER A 24 17.96 -1.10 -10.56
N GLU A 25 18.92 -1.19 -11.46
CA GLU A 25 18.86 -0.39 -12.67
C GLU A 25 17.51 -0.66 -13.33
N ALA A 26 16.74 0.41 -13.54
CA ALA A 26 15.45 0.31 -14.18
C ALA A 26 15.64 -0.33 -15.56
N LYS A 27 14.92 -1.42 -15.82
CA LYS A 27 15.01 -2.14 -17.10
C LYS A 27 13.94 -1.63 -18.04
N LYS A 28 14.34 -1.20 -19.21
CA LYS A 28 13.41 -0.87 -20.28
C LYS A 28 12.79 -2.13 -20.88
N LEU A 29 11.49 -2.16 -20.96
CA LEU A 29 10.72 -3.21 -21.61
C LEU A 29 9.73 -2.57 -22.59
N GLY A 30 10.19 -2.35 -23.83
CA GLY A 30 9.43 -1.58 -24.80
C GLY A 30 9.23 -0.13 -24.33
N PRO A 31 7.98 0.38 -24.30
CA PRO A 31 7.68 1.74 -23.84
C PRO A 31 7.67 1.87 -22.31
N PHE A 32 7.95 0.80 -21.56
CA PHE A 32 7.89 0.79 -20.11
C PHE A 32 9.29 0.74 -19.50
N GLU A 33 9.45 1.40 -18.37
CA GLU A 33 10.57 1.28 -17.46
C GLU A 33 10.10 0.57 -16.20
N LEU A 34 10.76 -0.53 -15.85
CA LEU A 34 10.47 -1.33 -14.67
C LEU A 34 11.55 -1.14 -13.62
N SER A 35 11.18 -0.82 -12.40
CA SER A 35 12.08 -0.78 -11.25
C SER A 35 11.59 -1.68 -10.12
N LEU A 36 12.53 -2.24 -9.37
CA LEU A 36 12.29 -2.88 -8.10
C LEU A 36 12.66 -1.87 -7.01
N ASP A 37 11.66 -1.30 -6.34
CA ASP A 37 11.87 -0.18 -5.41
C ASP A 37 12.22 -0.65 -4.01
N LYS A 38 11.70 -1.81 -3.62
CA LYS A 38 11.89 -2.37 -2.29
C LYS A 38 11.88 -3.89 -2.32
N PHE A 39 12.81 -4.45 -1.59
CA PHE A 39 12.82 -5.84 -1.21
C PHE A 39 13.14 -5.91 0.28
N ASP A 40 12.25 -6.46 1.07
CA ASP A 40 12.49 -6.70 2.50
C ASP A 40 12.24 -8.17 2.85
N MET A 41 12.95 -8.62 3.83
CA MET A 41 12.85 -9.97 4.34
C MET A 41 12.78 -9.93 5.86
N GLN A 42 11.77 -10.56 6.42
CA GLN A 42 11.60 -10.69 7.85
C GLN A 42 11.38 -12.17 8.20
N TYR A 43 12.00 -12.60 9.29
CA TYR A 43 11.80 -13.93 9.81
C TYR A 43 11.42 -13.87 11.28
N ASN A 44 10.29 -14.43 11.63
CA ASN A 44 9.79 -14.45 13.00
C ASN A 44 8.92 -15.71 13.23
N ASN A 45 9.19 -16.45 14.30
CA ASN A 45 8.42 -17.63 14.69
C ASN A 45 8.20 -18.64 13.55
N ASP A 46 9.28 -19.04 12.87
CA ASP A 46 9.28 -19.94 11.71
C ASP A 46 8.55 -19.42 10.47
N LEU A 47 8.10 -18.18 10.47
CA LEU A 47 7.49 -17.51 9.35
C LEU A 47 8.49 -16.57 8.68
N LEU A 48 8.75 -16.80 7.40
CA LEU A 48 9.50 -15.92 6.52
C LEU A 48 8.53 -15.03 5.76
N GLU A 49 8.71 -13.73 5.84
CA GLU A 49 7.98 -12.73 5.06
C GLU A 49 8.94 -12.07 4.07
N LEU A 50 8.58 -12.10 2.80
CA LEU A 50 9.28 -11.43 1.71
C LEU A 50 8.42 -10.31 1.16
N GLY A 51 8.78 -9.07 1.44
CA GLY A 51 8.13 -7.88 0.91
C GLY A 51 8.79 -7.43 -0.38
N ILE A 52 8.00 -7.23 -1.42
CA ILE A 52 8.45 -6.81 -2.74
C ILE A 52 7.61 -5.62 -3.18
N LYS A 53 8.25 -4.54 -3.61
CA LYS A 53 7.58 -3.40 -4.24
C LYS A 53 8.29 -3.03 -5.54
N GLY A 54 7.51 -2.85 -6.59
CA GLY A 54 8.01 -2.44 -7.89
C GLY A 54 7.20 -1.30 -8.48
N THR A 55 7.81 -0.57 -9.38
CA THR A 55 7.20 0.54 -10.15
C THR A 55 7.37 0.32 -11.64
N VAL A 56 6.32 0.63 -12.37
CA VAL A 56 6.27 0.68 -13.83
C VAL A 56 6.05 2.13 -14.25
N LYS A 57 6.87 2.64 -15.13
CA LYS A 57 6.68 3.97 -15.75
C LYS A 57 6.51 3.84 -17.25
N LEU A 58 5.65 4.63 -17.84
CA LEU A 58 5.58 4.81 -19.28
C LEU A 58 6.61 5.88 -19.67
N ILE A 59 7.51 5.52 -20.60
CA ILE A 59 8.67 6.39 -20.96
C ILE A 59 8.27 7.46 -21.97
N GLU A 60 7.29 7.17 -22.83
CA GLU A 60 6.91 8.02 -23.95
C GLU A 60 5.44 8.44 -23.89
N GLY A 61 5.18 9.71 -24.17
CA GLY A 61 3.84 10.26 -24.34
C GLY A 61 3.23 10.83 -23.06
N ILE A 62 2.56 10.02 -22.30
CA ILE A 62 1.88 10.42 -21.05
C ILE A 62 2.80 10.11 -19.87
N ASP A 63 2.97 11.06 -18.95
CA ASP A 63 3.65 10.80 -17.68
C ASP A 63 2.73 9.93 -16.82
N LEU A 64 2.93 8.62 -16.91
CA LEU A 64 2.17 7.60 -16.19
C LEU A 64 3.14 6.69 -15.42
N SER A 65 2.94 6.60 -14.13
CA SER A 65 3.62 5.64 -13.27
C SER A 65 2.63 4.87 -12.41
N ALA A 66 2.89 3.58 -12.21
CA ALA A 66 2.13 2.73 -11.30
C ALA A 66 3.07 1.88 -10.46
N SER A 67 2.79 1.73 -9.17
CA SER A 67 3.55 0.87 -8.28
C SER A 67 2.64 -0.10 -7.54
N ALA A 68 3.19 -1.27 -7.19
CA ALA A 68 2.50 -2.26 -6.37
C ALA A 68 3.47 -2.94 -5.41
N GLY A 69 2.98 -3.23 -4.20
CA GLY A 69 3.67 -3.95 -3.15
C GLY A 69 2.93 -5.23 -2.77
N LEU A 70 3.69 -6.30 -2.59
CA LEU A 70 3.22 -7.62 -2.18
C LEU A 70 4.09 -8.15 -1.05
N THR A 71 3.50 -8.88 -0.12
CA THR A 71 4.22 -9.70 0.87
C THR A 71 3.89 -11.16 0.65
N ILE A 72 4.93 -11.97 0.44
CA ILE A 72 4.84 -13.42 0.35
C ILE A 72 5.23 -13.99 1.71
N GLN A 73 4.41 -14.89 2.23
CA GLN A 73 4.66 -15.59 3.50
C GLN A 73 4.95 -17.07 3.23
N ALA A 74 6.02 -17.56 3.82
CA ALA A 74 6.41 -18.97 3.79
C ALA A 74 6.81 -19.43 5.18
N LYS A 75 6.42 -20.66 5.52
CA LYS A 75 6.92 -21.32 6.73
C LYS A 75 8.25 -21.97 6.44
N LEU A 76 9.24 -21.70 7.29
CA LEU A 76 10.54 -22.35 7.28
C LEU A 76 10.54 -23.48 8.30
N SER A 77 10.90 -24.69 7.87
CA SER A 77 11.15 -25.83 8.74
C SER A 77 12.58 -26.40 8.51
N GLY A 78 13.06 -27.17 9.45
CA GLY A 78 14.40 -27.76 9.36
C GLY A 78 15.56 -26.84 9.75
N VAL A 79 15.30 -25.57 10.07
CA VAL A 79 16.34 -24.58 10.44
C VAL A 79 17.22 -25.06 11.62
N SER A 80 16.63 -25.75 12.61
CA SER A 80 17.36 -26.32 13.74
C SER A 80 18.33 -27.45 13.33
N ASN A 81 18.04 -28.14 12.23
CA ASN A 81 18.89 -29.21 11.70
C ASN A 81 20.10 -28.64 10.93
N VAL A 82 19.90 -27.52 10.23
CA VAL A 82 20.98 -26.80 9.56
C VAL A 82 22.04 -26.35 10.56
N ALA A 83 21.62 -25.93 11.75
CA ALA A 83 22.51 -25.49 12.82
C ALA A 83 23.49 -26.57 13.28
N LYS A 84 23.13 -27.86 13.15
CA LYS A 84 23.97 -28.98 13.55
C LYS A 84 24.96 -29.39 12.47
N ASP A 85 24.51 -29.42 11.23
CA ASP A 85 25.22 -30.08 10.12
C ASP A 85 25.70 -29.11 9.03
N PHE A 86 25.33 -27.81 9.11
CA PHE A 86 25.55 -26.78 8.06
C PHE A 86 24.97 -27.17 6.69
N ASP A 87 23.94 -28.00 6.68
CA ASP A 87 23.32 -28.51 5.46
C ASP A 87 22.02 -27.76 5.16
N PHE A 88 22.14 -26.75 4.29
CA PHE A 88 21.01 -25.90 3.87
C PHE A 88 19.96 -26.66 3.04
N SER A 89 20.27 -27.84 2.53
CA SER A 89 19.32 -28.66 1.79
C SER A 89 18.19 -29.20 2.68
N LYS A 90 18.38 -29.16 3.99
CA LYS A 90 17.37 -29.54 5.00
C LYS A 90 16.36 -28.46 5.35
N ILE A 91 16.52 -27.24 4.80
CA ILE A 91 15.52 -26.18 4.95
C ILE A 91 14.40 -26.47 3.96
N ASP A 92 13.20 -26.62 4.50
CA ASP A 92 11.99 -26.75 3.71
C ASP A 92 11.19 -25.44 3.76
N PHE A 93 10.75 -24.98 2.57
CA PHE A 93 9.96 -23.78 2.38
C PHE A 93 8.53 -24.19 2.03
N SER A 94 7.61 -23.97 2.94
CA SER A 94 6.19 -24.18 2.70
C SER A 94 5.48 -22.83 2.50
N TYR A 95 5.05 -22.56 1.26
CA TYR A 95 4.24 -21.39 0.94
C TYR A 95 2.99 -21.35 1.81
N GLN A 96 2.71 -20.19 2.39
CA GLN A 96 1.53 -19.98 3.24
C GLN A 96 0.52 -19.05 2.56
N SER A 97 0.95 -17.88 2.17
CA SER A 97 0.06 -16.88 1.57
C SER A 97 0.82 -15.81 0.81
N THR A 98 0.09 -15.12 -0.05
CA THR A 98 0.50 -13.84 -0.63
C THR A 98 -0.49 -12.78 -0.19
N ARG A 99 0.01 -11.68 0.34
CA ARG A 99 -0.77 -10.53 0.74
C ARG A 99 -0.44 -9.37 -0.19
N PHE A 100 -1.47 -8.72 -0.69
CA PHE A 100 -1.35 -7.42 -1.31
C PHE A 100 -1.17 -6.36 -0.21
N ASP A 101 -0.19 -5.49 -0.34
CA ASP A 101 0.08 -4.43 0.64
C ASP A 101 -0.42 -3.08 0.16
N GLU A 102 -0.03 -2.68 -1.04
CA GLU A 102 -0.40 -1.40 -1.61
C GLU A 102 -0.33 -1.38 -3.14
N ALA A 103 -1.07 -0.48 -3.75
CA ALA A 103 -0.83 -0.02 -5.12
C ALA A 103 -1.05 1.49 -5.20
N SER A 104 -0.38 2.12 -6.13
CA SER A 104 -0.61 3.52 -6.46
C SER A 104 -0.36 3.76 -7.94
N PHE A 105 -0.97 4.82 -8.45
CA PHE A 105 -0.66 5.32 -9.78
C PHE A 105 -0.68 6.84 -9.80
N ASN A 106 0.10 7.41 -10.69
CA ASN A 106 0.11 8.82 -10.98
C ASN A 106 0.18 9.00 -12.49
N SER A 107 -0.61 9.94 -13.00
CA SER A 107 -0.60 10.33 -14.40
C SER A 107 -0.69 11.83 -14.53
N SER A 108 0.06 12.38 -15.47
CA SER A 108 -0.01 13.81 -15.82
C SER A 108 -0.07 13.96 -17.33
N PHE A 109 -1.10 14.65 -17.81
CA PHE A 109 -1.31 14.89 -19.24
C PHE A 109 -1.96 16.25 -19.45
N ALA A 110 -1.40 17.07 -20.31
CA ALA A 110 -1.91 18.42 -20.65
C ALA A 110 -2.25 19.29 -19.42
N GLY A 111 -1.43 19.19 -18.35
CA GLY A 111 -1.62 19.91 -17.10
C GLY A 111 -2.69 19.33 -16.17
N MET A 112 -3.44 18.32 -16.60
CA MET A 112 -4.31 17.52 -15.73
C MET A 112 -3.46 16.52 -14.95
N LYS A 113 -3.85 16.26 -13.68
CA LYS A 113 -3.22 15.23 -12.83
C LYS A 113 -4.28 14.26 -12.38
N LEU A 114 -3.97 12.98 -12.45
CA LEU A 114 -4.78 11.90 -11.91
C LEU A 114 -3.89 11.02 -11.05
N SER A 115 -4.25 10.86 -9.80
CA SER A 115 -3.54 9.97 -8.88
C SER A 115 -4.51 9.07 -8.12
N GLY A 116 -4.03 7.90 -7.74
CA GLY A 116 -4.79 6.98 -6.92
C GLY A 116 -3.89 6.10 -6.09
N SER A 117 -4.44 5.61 -4.98
CA SER A 117 -3.78 4.65 -4.12
C SER A 117 -4.77 3.68 -3.50
N LEU A 118 -4.32 2.46 -3.28
CA LEU A 118 -5.01 1.42 -2.53
C LEU A 118 -4.01 0.82 -1.54
N THR A 119 -4.36 0.79 -0.26
CA THR A 119 -3.49 0.27 0.80
C THR A 119 -4.25 -0.78 1.59
N ALA A 120 -3.63 -1.92 1.82
CA ALA A 120 -4.15 -2.92 2.73
C ALA A 120 -3.93 -2.48 4.18
N SER A 121 -4.89 -2.81 5.03
CA SER A 121 -4.87 -2.54 6.45
C SER A 121 -5.07 -3.84 7.24
N ASN A 122 -4.31 -3.98 8.31
CA ASN A 122 -4.50 -5.05 9.29
C ASN A 122 -4.31 -4.45 10.68
N ASP A 123 -5.29 -3.71 11.14
CA ASP A 123 -5.25 -2.96 12.38
C ASP A 123 -6.18 -3.58 13.42
N LYS A 124 -5.76 -3.61 14.68
CA LYS A 124 -6.57 -4.21 15.76
C LYS A 124 -7.88 -3.48 16.03
N LYS A 125 -7.92 -2.15 15.84
CA LYS A 125 -9.09 -1.31 16.06
C LYS A 125 -9.99 -1.28 14.83
N TYR A 126 -9.39 -1.19 13.65
CA TYR A 126 -10.14 -0.98 12.41
C TYR A 126 -10.42 -2.28 11.65
N GLY A 127 -9.67 -3.33 11.91
CA GLY A 127 -9.82 -4.61 11.25
C GLY A 127 -8.91 -4.80 10.04
N LYS A 128 -9.14 -5.90 9.32
CA LYS A 128 -8.49 -6.19 8.05
C LYS A 128 -9.29 -5.57 6.92
N GLY A 129 -8.64 -4.95 5.96
CA GLY A 129 -9.37 -4.34 4.85
C GLY A 129 -8.49 -3.53 3.92
N TYR A 130 -9.12 -2.62 3.22
CA TYR A 130 -8.46 -1.76 2.23
C TYR A 130 -8.95 -0.33 2.37
N LYS A 131 -8.03 0.60 2.17
CA LYS A 131 -8.30 2.03 2.05
C LYS A 131 -7.82 2.52 0.69
N GLY A 132 -8.67 3.19 -0.05
CA GLY A 132 -8.36 3.76 -1.35
C GLY A 132 -8.58 5.25 -1.41
N LYS A 133 -7.81 5.90 -2.25
CA LYS A 133 -7.94 7.33 -2.59
C LYS A 133 -7.82 7.51 -4.09
N LEU A 134 -8.56 8.47 -4.62
CA LEU A 134 -8.47 8.93 -6.00
C LEU A 134 -8.52 10.45 -6.00
N GLU A 135 -7.67 11.08 -6.77
CA GLU A 135 -7.64 12.54 -6.93
C GLU A 135 -7.44 12.89 -8.40
N PHE A 136 -8.28 13.78 -8.88
CA PHE A 136 -8.18 14.39 -10.21
C PHE A 136 -8.08 15.90 -10.05
N VAL A 137 -7.10 16.51 -10.72
CA VAL A 137 -6.87 17.96 -10.68
C VAL A 137 -6.75 18.48 -12.10
N MET A 138 -7.54 19.49 -12.43
CA MET A 138 -7.43 20.22 -13.69
C MET A 138 -6.33 21.30 -13.64
N PRO A 139 -5.82 21.74 -14.79
CA PRO A 139 -4.79 22.78 -14.88
C PRO A 139 -5.17 24.04 -14.09
N GLY A 140 -4.20 24.59 -13.34
CA GLY A 140 -4.39 25.78 -12.53
C GLY A 140 -5.30 25.59 -11.32
N ASP A 141 -5.55 24.34 -10.92
CA ASP A 141 -6.44 23.96 -9.80
C ASP A 141 -7.87 24.47 -9.95
N LEU A 142 -8.29 24.73 -11.21
CA LEU A 142 -9.62 25.23 -11.53
C LEU A 142 -10.71 24.29 -11.03
N PHE A 143 -10.42 23.00 -11.05
CA PHE A 143 -11.33 21.95 -10.61
C PHE A 143 -10.52 20.81 -10.00
N THR A 144 -10.97 20.35 -8.82
CA THR A 144 -10.41 19.19 -8.15
C THR A 144 -11.54 18.24 -7.75
N ALA A 145 -11.43 16.96 -8.13
CA ALA A 145 -12.32 15.90 -7.64
C ALA A 145 -11.52 14.92 -6.81
N LYS A 146 -12.04 14.57 -5.64
CA LYS A 146 -11.43 13.61 -4.73
C LYS A 146 -12.43 12.55 -4.34
N ALA A 147 -11.96 11.32 -4.22
CA ALA A 147 -12.70 10.23 -3.61
C ALA A 147 -11.81 9.50 -2.61
N GLU A 148 -12.36 9.10 -1.49
CA GLU A 148 -11.71 8.25 -0.50
C GLU A 148 -12.71 7.21 -0.02
N GLY A 149 -12.26 5.98 0.15
CA GLY A 149 -13.10 4.93 0.68
C GLY A 149 -12.29 3.90 1.45
N GLY A 150 -12.97 3.21 2.34
CA GLY A 150 -12.40 2.10 3.09
C GLY A 150 -13.45 1.02 3.31
N TYR A 151 -13.00 -0.22 3.26
CA TYR A 151 -13.81 -1.39 3.57
C TYR A 151 -12.98 -2.33 4.46
N TYR A 152 -13.55 -2.71 5.59
CA TYR A 152 -12.84 -3.42 6.64
C TYR A 152 -13.70 -4.53 7.22
N GLU A 153 -13.04 -5.57 7.71
CA GLU A 153 -13.62 -6.70 8.39
C GLU A 153 -13.03 -6.81 9.80
N LEU A 154 -13.89 -6.73 10.80
CA LEU A 154 -13.65 -7.09 12.19
C LEU A 154 -14.12 -8.53 12.43
N SER A 155 -13.87 -9.08 13.62
CA SER A 155 -14.22 -10.47 13.95
C SER A 155 -15.69 -10.82 13.77
N ASP A 156 -16.58 -9.87 13.96
CA ASP A 156 -18.02 -10.08 14.07
C ASP A 156 -18.87 -9.19 13.15
N TYR A 157 -18.26 -8.22 12.48
CA TYR A 157 -18.97 -7.38 11.50
C TYR A 157 -18.01 -6.74 10.49
N ARG A 158 -18.60 -6.22 9.43
CA ARG A 158 -17.90 -5.45 8.39
C ARG A 158 -18.37 -4.01 8.44
N TRP A 159 -17.47 -3.10 8.12
CA TRP A 159 -17.76 -1.70 8.04
C TRP A 159 -17.04 -1.03 6.89
N GLY A 160 -17.52 0.11 6.47
CA GLY A 160 -16.90 0.83 5.38
C GLY A 160 -17.48 2.22 5.20
N TYR A 161 -16.80 3.00 4.40
CA TYR A 161 -17.21 4.32 4.03
C TYR A 161 -16.75 4.69 2.63
N PHE A 162 -17.44 5.64 2.04
CA PHE A 162 -17.03 6.28 0.80
C PHE A 162 -17.32 7.78 0.93
N LEU A 163 -16.35 8.61 0.60
CA LEU A 163 -16.42 10.06 0.59
C LEU A 163 -16.01 10.53 -0.79
N ALA A 164 -16.74 11.48 -1.33
CA ALA A 164 -16.39 12.17 -2.56
C ALA A 164 -16.52 13.67 -2.37
N SER A 165 -15.61 14.44 -2.94
CA SER A 165 -15.69 15.89 -2.98
C SER A 165 -15.31 16.42 -4.34
N VAL A 166 -15.89 17.56 -4.65
CA VAL A 166 -15.59 18.34 -5.84
C VAL A 166 -15.38 19.78 -5.40
N GLY A 167 -14.24 20.32 -5.78
CA GLY A 167 -13.87 21.69 -5.43
C GLY A 167 -13.41 22.50 -6.63
N SER A 168 -13.43 23.80 -6.48
CA SER A 168 -12.92 24.77 -7.45
C SER A 168 -12.21 25.90 -6.72
N SER A 169 -11.08 26.35 -7.26
CA SER A 169 -10.32 27.48 -6.69
C SER A 169 -11.10 28.78 -6.72
N THR A 170 -11.99 28.95 -7.69
CA THR A 170 -12.83 30.15 -7.82
C THR A 170 -14.16 30.04 -7.09
N GLY A 171 -14.60 28.80 -6.84
CA GLY A 171 -15.89 28.51 -6.23
C GLY A 171 -17.10 28.91 -7.08
N ILE A 172 -18.28 28.50 -6.63
CA ILE A 172 -19.58 28.96 -7.14
C ILE A 172 -19.95 30.20 -6.35
N GLN A 173 -20.00 31.36 -7.02
CA GLN A 173 -20.28 32.65 -6.39
C GLN A 173 -21.79 32.81 -6.19
N ILE A 174 -22.23 32.85 -4.94
CA ILE A 174 -23.58 33.16 -4.54
C ILE A 174 -23.48 34.30 -3.51
N PRO A 175 -23.47 35.56 -3.95
CA PRO A 175 -23.25 36.69 -3.04
C PRO A 175 -24.20 36.68 -1.82
N PRO A 176 -23.70 36.86 -0.60
CA PRO A 176 -22.33 37.21 -0.22
C PRO A 176 -21.36 36.01 -0.01
N VAL A 177 -21.72 34.80 -0.41
CA VAL A 177 -21.00 33.54 -0.13
C VAL A 177 -20.42 32.96 -1.41
N ALA A 178 -19.27 32.27 -1.30
CA ALA A 178 -18.74 31.40 -2.33
C ALA A 178 -18.70 29.96 -1.84
N ILE A 179 -19.22 29.04 -2.64
CA ILE A 179 -19.12 27.60 -2.38
C ILE A 179 -17.87 27.10 -3.10
N THR A 180 -16.81 26.80 -2.36
CA THR A 180 -15.54 26.34 -2.93
C THR A 180 -15.42 24.81 -3.00
N GLU A 181 -16.19 24.10 -2.20
CA GLU A 181 -16.20 22.63 -2.17
C GLU A 181 -17.57 22.08 -1.81
N ILE A 182 -17.96 21.03 -2.50
CA ILE A 182 -19.15 20.22 -2.18
C ILE A 182 -18.65 18.79 -1.93
N SER A 183 -19.08 18.20 -0.83
CA SER A 183 -18.74 16.82 -0.50
C SER A 183 -19.97 16.01 -0.11
N ALA A 184 -19.94 14.71 -0.45
CA ALA A 184 -20.94 13.74 -0.06
C ALA A 184 -20.26 12.46 0.42
N GLY A 185 -20.95 11.70 1.27
CA GLY A 185 -20.40 10.47 1.79
C GLY A 185 -21.46 9.44 2.15
N PHE A 186 -21.05 8.19 2.08
CA PHE A 186 -21.81 7.03 2.50
C PHE A 186 -21.04 6.28 3.59
N TYR A 187 -21.75 5.85 4.63
CA TYR A 187 -21.17 5.16 5.78
C TYR A 187 -21.98 3.90 6.08
N PHE A 188 -21.30 2.80 6.31
CA PHE A 188 -21.89 1.51 6.66
C PHE A 188 -21.21 0.96 7.91
N ASN A 189 -21.97 0.72 8.97
CA ASN A 189 -21.47 0.26 10.29
C ASN A 189 -20.27 1.08 10.82
N CYS A 190 -20.30 2.39 10.58
CA CYS A 190 -19.27 3.30 11.06
C CYS A 190 -19.84 4.73 11.21
N ILE A 191 -19.13 5.56 11.94
CA ILE A 191 -19.45 6.97 12.14
C ILE A 191 -18.27 7.85 11.78
N ARG A 192 -18.58 9.05 11.31
CA ARG A 192 -17.57 10.10 11.11
C ARG A 192 -17.38 10.87 12.42
N LYS A 193 -16.20 10.78 13.01
CA LYS A 193 -15.82 11.51 14.23
C LYS A 193 -15.28 12.91 13.95
N SER A 194 -14.58 13.06 12.83
CA SER A 194 -14.01 14.35 12.38
C SER A 194 -13.91 14.40 10.85
N ALA A 195 -13.41 15.50 10.32
CA ALA A 195 -13.18 15.63 8.88
C ALA A 195 -12.31 14.52 8.28
N THR A 196 -11.38 13.96 9.09
CA THR A 196 -10.39 12.97 8.64
C THR A 196 -10.52 11.60 9.31
N THR A 197 -11.44 11.45 10.27
CA THR A 197 -11.53 10.24 11.08
C THR A 197 -12.90 9.59 10.96
N VAL A 198 -12.91 8.35 10.48
CA VAL A 198 -14.06 7.44 10.47
C VAL A 198 -13.75 6.28 11.40
N GLU A 199 -14.69 5.94 12.28
CA GLU A 199 -14.54 4.86 13.25
C GLU A 199 -15.61 3.79 13.07
N PRO A 200 -15.24 2.50 13.24
CA PRO A 200 -16.20 1.40 13.22
C PRO A 200 -17.21 1.57 14.37
N GLN A 201 -18.47 1.35 14.06
CA GLN A 201 -19.55 1.33 15.03
C GLN A 201 -20.58 0.28 14.60
N LYS A 202 -20.69 -0.76 15.38
CA LYS A 202 -21.72 -1.79 15.16
C LYS A 202 -23.10 -1.16 15.38
N GLY A 203 -23.96 -1.28 14.37
CA GLY A 203 -25.36 -0.86 14.43
C GLY A 203 -26.20 -1.80 15.27
#